data_c1089d21eb021114000eaf723d1721c5
#
_entry.id   c1089d21eb021114000eaf723d1721c5
#
_cell.length_a   1.000
_cell.length_b   1.000
_cell.length_c   1.000
_cell.angle_alpha   90.00
_cell.angle_beta   90.00
_cell.angle_gamma   90.00
#
_symmetry.space_group_name_H-M   'P 1'
#
loop_
_entity.id
_entity.type
_entity.pdbx_description
1 polymer ?
#
loop_
_entity_poly.entity_id
_entity_poly.type
_entity_poly.pdbx_seq_one_letter_code
_entity_poly.pdbx_strand_id
1 'polypeptide(L)'
;DALASIERIWAQMHDGLIVANLEEFDRHGHARDVAAYAKSLSDFDLWLGNFLPRIGRDDLLIITADHGNDPTFRGNDHTREEIPLLAHYDGITRPLGTRKTVADIAATLADFFHLRDPWAAGGPFLRFRPREPSRFRSRRGA
;
A
#
# COMPACT_ATOMS: atom_id res chain seq x y z
N ASP A 1 -14.46 9.18 -5.97
CA ASP A 1 -13.03 9.04 -6.26
C ASP A 1 -12.33 8.48 -5.02
N ALA A 2 -11.70 7.31 -5.17
CA ALA A 2 -11.04 6.60 -4.07
C ALA A 2 -9.87 7.41 -3.49
N LEU A 3 -9.08 8.08 -4.32
CA LEU A 3 -7.93 8.88 -3.90
C LEU A 3 -8.35 10.05 -3.01
N ALA A 4 -9.40 10.76 -3.37
CA ALA A 4 -9.96 11.83 -2.55
C ALA A 4 -10.52 11.30 -1.22
N SER A 5 -11.07 10.08 -1.22
CA SER A 5 -11.54 9.43 0.02
C SER A 5 -10.38 9.06 0.94
N ILE A 6 -9.26 8.56 0.40
CA ILE A 6 -8.03 8.30 1.15
C ILE A 6 -7.56 9.59 1.83
N GLU A 7 -7.46 10.69 1.09
CA GLU A 7 -7.00 11.96 1.64
C GLU A 7 -7.90 12.49 2.75
N ARG A 8 -9.21 12.39 2.57
CA ARG A 8 -10.19 12.82 3.56
C ARG A 8 -10.10 11.99 4.85
N ILE A 9 -10.00 10.66 4.71
CA ILE A 9 -9.88 9.76 5.87
C ILE A 9 -8.54 10.00 6.56
N TRP A 10 -7.45 10.10 5.79
CA TRP A 10 -6.12 10.40 6.31
C TRP A 10 -6.08 11.66 7.16
N ALA A 11 -6.75 12.73 6.70
CA ALA A 11 -6.79 13.99 7.42
C ALA A 11 -7.53 13.92 8.76
N GLN A 12 -8.43 12.96 8.93
CA GLN A 12 -9.29 12.81 10.11
C GLN A 12 -8.82 11.70 11.05
N MET A 13 -8.10 10.71 10.53
CA MET A 13 -7.68 9.54 11.30
C MET A 13 -6.35 9.82 12.01
N HIS A 14 -6.29 9.48 13.29
CA HIS A 14 -5.08 9.65 14.11
C HIS A 14 -4.29 8.34 14.23
N ASP A 15 -4.99 7.23 14.35
CA ASP A 15 -4.43 5.89 14.48
C ASP A 15 -5.33 4.88 13.77
N GLY A 16 -4.76 3.82 13.22
CA GLY A 16 -5.50 2.73 12.61
C GLY A 16 -4.96 2.29 11.26
N LEU A 17 -5.79 1.62 10.49
CA LEU A 17 -5.47 1.05 9.19
C LEU A 17 -6.45 1.58 8.13
N ILE A 18 -5.91 2.15 7.05
CA ILE A 18 -6.67 2.47 5.84
C ILE A 18 -6.33 1.41 4.81
N VAL A 19 -7.34 0.73 4.30
CA VAL A 19 -7.23 -0.17 3.14
C VAL A 19 -8.08 0.42 2.03
N ALA A 20 -7.48 0.61 0.87
CA ALA A 20 -8.17 1.14 -0.31
C ALA A 20 -7.89 0.26 -1.52
N ASN A 21 -8.93 -0.02 -2.30
CA ASN A 21 -8.82 -0.67 -3.60
C ASN A 21 -9.07 0.38 -4.69
N LEU A 22 -8.16 0.41 -5.68
CA LEU A 22 -8.23 1.32 -6.83
C LEU A 22 -8.65 0.49 -8.06
N GLU A 23 -9.94 0.38 -8.29
CA GLU A 23 -10.55 -0.53 -9.28
C GLU A 23 -10.28 -0.16 -10.75
N GLU A 24 -9.81 1.07 -11.01
CA GLU A 24 -9.59 1.55 -12.37
C GLU A 24 -8.54 0.74 -13.13
N PHE A 25 -7.49 0.29 -12.45
CA PHE A 25 -6.46 -0.55 -13.05
C PHE A 25 -7.02 -1.87 -13.55
N ASP A 26 -7.81 -2.54 -12.72
CA ASP A 26 -8.42 -3.81 -13.05
C ASP A 26 -9.43 -3.67 -14.20
N ARG A 27 -10.28 -2.66 -14.13
CA ARG A 27 -11.25 -2.35 -15.20
C ARG A 27 -10.57 -2.12 -16.56
N HIS A 28 -9.48 -1.34 -16.61
CA HIS A 28 -8.74 -1.10 -17.84
C HIS A 28 -7.95 -2.32 -18.28
N GLY A 29 -7.43 -3.10 -17.34
CA GLY A 29 -6.80 -4.38 -17.60
C GLY A 29 -7.75 -5.36 -18.28
N HIS A 30 -8.96 -5.56 -17.76
CA HIS A 30 -10.00 -6.40 -18.36
C HIS A 30 -10.48 -5.87 -19.73
N ALA A 31 -10.57 -4.56 -19.90
CA ALA A 31 -10.92 -3.95 -21.17
C ALA A 31 -9.80 -4.04 -22.22
N ARG A 32 -8.60 -4.49 -21.84
CA ARG A 32 -7.40 -4.46 -22.70
C ARG A 32 -7.08 -3.08 -23.24
N ASP A 33 -7.47 -2.05 -22.50
CA ASP A 33 -7.18 -0.65 -22.83
C ASP A 33 -5.82 -0.26 -22.24
N VAL A 34 -4.76 -0.56 -23.01
CA VAL A 34 -3.36 -0.30 -22.61
C VAL A 34 -3.14 1.18 -22.34
N ALA A 35 -3.76 2.06 -23.15
CA ALA A 35 -3.56 3.50 -23.01
C ALA A 35 -4.21 4.03 -21.73
N ALA A 36 -5.44 3.61 -21.43
CA ALA A 36 -6.13 3.99 -20.20
C ALA A 36 -5.45 3.37 -18.97
N TYR A 37 -4.95 2.13 -19.05
CA TYR A 37 -4.19 1.50 -17.99
C TYR A 37 -2.91 2.29 -17.65
N ALA A 38 -2.11 2.62 -18.68
CA ALA A 38 -0.90 3.43 -18.52
C ALA A 38 -1.21 4.82 -17.95
N LYS A 39 -2.30 5.44 -18.41
CA LYS A 39 -2.75 6.74 -17.88
C LYS A 39 -3.11 6.64 -16.40
N SER A 40 -3.83 5.62 -15.98
CA SER A 40 -4.20 5.42 -14.57
C SER A 40 -2.95 5.27 -13.69
N LEU A 41 -1.92 4.55 -14.16
CA LEU A 41 -0.63 4.45 -13.44
C LEU A 41 0.04 5.82 -13.30
N SER A 42 0.07 6.62 -14.37
CA SER A 42 0.67 7.95 -14.35
C SER A 42 -0.11 8.93 -13.44
N ASP A 43 -1.44 8.87 -13.47
CA ASP A 43 -2.29 9.70 -12.60
C ASP A 43 -2.09 9.33 -11.13
N PHE A 44 -1.99 8.03 -10.83
CA PHE A 44 -1.69 7.53 -9.49
C PHE A 44 -0.30 7.97 -9.01
N ASP A 45 0.73 7.87 -9.86
CA ASP A 45 2.09 8.29 -9.54
C ASP A 45 2.14 9.79 -9.19
N LEU A 46 1.46 10.62 -9.97
CA LEU A 46 1.35 12.05 -9.70
C LEU A 46 0.66 12.33 -8.35
N TRP A 47 -0.45 11.64 -8.08
CA TRP A 47 -1.14 11.75 -6.80
C TRP A 47 -0.24 11.29 -5.65
N LEU A 48 0.43 10.15 -5.81
CA LEU A 48 1.33 9.60 -4.80
C LEU A 48 2.48 10.57 -4.46
N GLY A 49 3.07 11.20 -5.48
CA GLY A 49 4.11 12.21 -5.30
C GLY A 49 3.64 13.40 -4.43
N ASN A 50 2.36 13.79 -4.55
CA ASN A 50 1.75 14.83 -3.72
C ASN A 50 1.33 14.34 -2.33
N PHE A 51 1.05 13.04 -2.20
CA PHE A 51 0.61 12.44 -0.93
C PHE A 51 1.77 12.04 -0.02
N LEU A 52 2.87 11.52 -0.57
CA LEU A 52 4.05 11.05 0.19
C LEU A 52 4.58 12.06 1.22
N PRO A 53 4.68 13.38 0.94
CA PRO A 53 5.14 14.35 1.94
C PRO A 53 4.24 14.46 3.19
N ARG A 54 3.01 13.94 3.12
CA ARG A 54 2.06 13.92 4.24
C ARG A 54 2.23 12.70 5.15
N ILE A 55 2.94 11.67 4.68
CA ILE A 55 3.26 10.46 5.45
C ILE A 55 4.30 10.81 6.50
N GLY A 56 3.95 10.62 7.76
CA GLY A 56 4.86 10.87 8.89
C GLY A 56 5.84 9.71 9.09
N ARG A 57 6.84 9.93 9.94
CA ARG A 57 7.86 8.91 10.29
C ARG A 57 7.26 7.67 10.94
N ASP A 58 6.07 7.81 11.51
CA ASP A 58 5.37 6.77 12.26
C ASP A 58 4.34 6.03 11.42
N ASP A 59 4.15 6.46 10.19
CA ASP A 59 3.17 5.91 9.27
C ASP A 59 3.83 4.90 8.33
N LEU A 60 3.17 3.80 8.06
CA LEU A 60 3.57 2.78 7.08
C LEU A 60 2.61 2.85 5.89
N LEU A 61 3.13 3.15 4.70
CA LEU A 61 2.41 3.00 3.45
C LEU A 61 2.87 1.72 2.76
N ILE A 62 1.93 0.89 2.32
CA ILE A 62 2.18 -0.27 1.45
C ILE A 62 1.34 -0.11 0.19
N ILE A 63 1.97 -0.30 -0.97
CA ILE A 63 1.32 -0.32 -2.28
C ILE A 63 1.57 -1.69 -2.88
N THR A 64 0.50 -2.36 -3.27
CA THR A 64 0.54 -3.70 -3.84
C THR A 64 -0.67 -3.93 -4.74
N ALA A 65 -0.83 -5.13 -5.27
CA ALA A 65 -2.02 -5.59 -5.96
C ALA A 65 -2.44 -6.96 -5.40
N ASP A 66 -3.67 -7.36 -5.66
CA ASP A 66 -4.22 -8.69 -5.31
C ASP A 66 -3.89 -9.73 -6.37
N HIS A 67 -3.70 -9.31 -7.64
CA HIS A 67 -3.29 -10.15 -8.77
C HIS A 67 -2.55 -9.34 -9.84
N GLY A 68 -1.94 -10.03 -10.80
CA GLY A 68 -1.37 -9.45 -12.00
C GLY A 68 -2.44 -9.27 -13.10
N ASN A 69 -2.25 -8.31 -13.98
CA ASN A 69 -3.06 -8.12 -15.17
C ASN A 69 -2.25 -7.41 -16.26
N ASP A 70 -1.86 -8.14 -17.29
CA ASP A 70 -1.22 -7.55 -18.48
C ASP A 70 -2.28 -7.17 -19.52
N PRO A 71 -2.51 -5.87 -19.74
CA PRO A 71 -3.52 -5.41 -20.69
C PRO A 71 -3.17 -5.71 -22.16
N THR A 72 -1.97 -6.20 -22.45
CA THR A 72 -1.57 -6.60 -23.80
C THR A 72 -1.82 -8.11 -24.07
N PHE A 73 -2.14 -8.89 -23.04
CA PHE A 73 -2.37 -10.30 -23.16
C PHE A 73 -3.75 -10.62 -23.77
N ARG A 74 -3.90 -11.83 -24.32
CA ARG A 74 -5.17 -12.27 -24.94
C ARG A 74 -6.24 -12.58 -23.90
N GLY A 75 -7.50 -12.36 -24.25
CA GLY A 75 -8.65 -12.67 -23.40
C GLY A 75 -8.91 -11.59 -22.36
N ASN A 76 -9.88 -11.80 -21.47
CA ASN A 76 -10.35 -10.82 -20.48
C ASN A 76 -10.00 -11.23 -19.04
N ASP A 77 -9.29 -12.35 -18.86
CA ASP A 77 -8.92 -12.85 -17.53
C ASP A 77 -7.66 -12.16 -17.01
N HIS A 78 -7.44 -12.29 -15.70
CA HIS A 78 -6.19 -11.90 -15.07
C HIS A 78 -5.01 -12.70 -15.64
N THR A 79 -3.83 -12.15 -15.51
CA THR A 79 -2.61 -12.77 -16.01
C THR A 79 -1.64 -13.11 -14.87
N ARG A 80 -0.53 -13.75 -15.16
CA ARG A 80 0.36 -14.36 -14.17
C ARG A 80 1.58 -13.50 -13.82
N GLU A 81 1.49 -12.23 -14.06
CA GLU A 81 2.55 -11.28 -13.73
C GLU A 81 2.73 -11.18 -12.22
N GLU A 82 3.96 -10.93 -11.82
CA GLU A 82 4.26 -10.58 -10.44
C GLU A 82 3.61 -9.24 -10.08
N ILE A 83 3.07 -9.16 -8.87
CA ILE A 83 2.48 -7.93 -8.35
C ILE A 83 3.55 -7.04 -7.70
N PRO A 84 3.39 -5.71 -7.74
CA PRO A 84 4.31 -4.81 -7.07
C PRO A 84 4.22 -4.97 -5.55
N LEU A 85 5.35 -4.75 -4.88
CA LEU A 85 5.41 -4.60 -3.44
C LEU A 85 6.29 -3.40 -3.12
N LEU A 86 5.68 -2.27 -2.84
CA LEU A 86 6.34 -1.05 -2.43
C LEU A 86 5.95 -0.71 -1.00
N ALA A 87 6.92 -0.26 -0.20
CA ALA A 87 6.65 0.21 1.15
C ALA A 87 7.43 1.48 1.44
N HIS A 88 6.78 2.43 2.10
CA HIS A 88 7.39 3.65 2.61
C HIS A 88 7.25 3.71 4.13
N TYR A 89 8.38 3.83 4.83
CA TYR A 89 8.43 3.92 6.29
C TYR A 89 9.74 4.58 6.76
N ASP A 90 9.65 5.65 7.51
CA ASP A 90 10.76 6.32 8.22
C ASP A 90 12.04 6.52 7.39
N GLY A 91 11.90 6.81 6.09
CA GLY A 91 13.03 7.02 5.17
C GLY A 91 13.88 5.77 4.90
N ILE A 92 13.41 4.57 5.26
CA ILE A 92 14.12 3.32 5.00
C ILE A 92 14.12 3.05 3.49
N THR A 93 15.32 2.90 2.93
CA THR A 93 15.50 2.50 1.52
C THR A 93 16.26 1.18 1.48
N ARG A 94 15.59 0.11 1.09
CA ARG A 94 16.18 -1.21 0.90
C ARG A 94 15.31 -2.08 -0.01
N PRO A 95 15.90 -3.05 -0.74
CA PRO A 95 15.12 -4.04 -1.47
C PRO A 95 14.33 -4.92 -0.48
N LEU A 96 13.06 -5.19 -0.80
CA LEU A 96 12.20 -6.08 -0.02
C LEU A 96 12.30 -7.54 -0.49
N GLY A 97 12.93 -7.77 -1.65
CA GLY A 97 13.02 -9.08 -2.30
C GLY A 97 11.68 -9.59 -2.85
N THR A 98 11.72 -10.71 -3.54
CA THR A 98 10.51 -11.39 -4.00
C THR A 98 9.85 -12.15 -2.86
N ARG A 99 8.55 -11.95 -2.67
CA ARG A 99 7.75 -12.60 -1.64
C ARG A 99 6.94 -13.74 -2.25
N LYS A 100 6.63 -14.75 -1.45
CA LYS A 100 5.94 -15.96 -1.93
C LYS A 100 4.43 -15.90 -1.75
N THR A 101 3.94 -15.00 -0.92
CA THR A 101 2.53 -14.94 -0.55
C THR A 101 2.13 -13.52 -0.12
N VAL A 102 0.91 -13.11 -0.47
CA VAL A 102 0.30 -11.87 0.01
C VAL A 102 0.07 -11.87 1.53
N ALA A 103 0.07 -13.05 2.17
CA ALA A 103 0.01 -13.16 3.63
C ALA A 103 1.19 -12.47 4.34
N ASP A 104 2.30 -12.23 3.63
CA ASP A 104 3.44 -11.47 4.16
C ASP A 104 3.08 -10.01 4.48
N ILE A 105 2.07 -9.46 3.78
CA ILE A 105 1.54 -8.12 4.08
C ILE A 105 0.84 -8.13 5.44
N ALA A 106 -0.05 -9.11 5.67
CA ALA A 106 -0.73 -9.26 6.96
C ALA A 106 0.25 -9.47 8.11
N ALA A 107 1.29 -10.31 7.90
CA ALA A 107 2.35 -10.52 8.88
C ALA A 107 3.14 -9.24 9.16
N THR A 108 3.39 -8.41 8.14
CA THR A 108 4.06 -7.11 8.29
C THR A 108 3.21 -6.11 9.06
N LEU A 109 1.91 -6.03 8.76
CA LEU A 109 0.96 -5.19 9.52
C LEU A 109 0.82 -5.66 10.96
N ALA A 110 0.77 -6.96 11.22
CA ALA A 110 0.74 -7.50 12.58
C ALA A 110 1.99 -7.10 13.38
N ASP A 111 3.17 -7.17 12.76
CA ASP A 111 4.42 -6.71 13.39
C ASP A 111 4.41 -5.18 13.63
N PHE A 112 3.89 -4.41 12.68
CA PHE A 112 3.75 -2.95 12.79
C PHE A 112 2.83 -2.53 13.94
N PHE A 113 1.69 -3.19 14.10
CA PHE A 113 0.73 -2.94 15.19
C PHE A 113 1.07 -3.69 16.48
N HIS A 114 2.19 -4.40 16.53
CA HIS A 114 2.63 -5.20 17.69
C HIS A 114 1.57 -6.18 18.19
N LEU A 115 0.83 -6.79 17.24
CA LEU A 115 -0.18 -7.79 17.57
C LEU A 115 0.49 -9.07 18.09
N ARG A 116 -0.03 -9.60 19.19
CA ARG A 116 0.39 -10.89 19.74
C ARG A 116 -0.35 -11.99 18.99
N ASP A 117 0.37 -13.07 18.69
CA ASP A 117 -0.15 -14.24 18.01
C ASP A 117 -0.74 -13.89 16.61
N PRO A 118 0.08 -13.34 15.72
CA PRO A 118 -0.36 -13.13 14.35
C PRO A 118 -0.66 -14.48 13.71
N TRP A 119 -1.70 -14.53 12.90
CA TRP A 119 -2.04 -15.70 12.10
C TRP A 119 -0.78 -16.27 11.43
N ALA A 120 -0.59 -17.60 11.56
CA ALA A 120 0.65 -18.30 11.24
C ALA A 120 1.05 -18.28 9.75
N ALA A 121 0.27 -17.64 8.86
CA ALA A 121 0.57 -17.54 7.45
C ALA A 121 1.43 -16.30 7.17
N GLY A 122 2.49 -16.48 6.38
CA GLY A 122 3.38 -15.41 5.93
C GLY A 122 4.50 -15.05 6.91
N GLY A 123 5.44 -14.24 6.43
CA GLY A 123 6.53 -13.68 7.19
C GLY A 123 6.69 -12.18 6.91
N PRO A 124 6.85 -11.33 7.93
CA PRO A 124 6.96 -9.89 7.72
C PRO A 124 8.19 -9.54 6.88
N PHE A 125 8.02 -8.68 5.90
CA PHE A 125 9.13 -8.15 5.09
C PHE A 125 9.78 -6.90 5.72
N LEU A 126 9.11 -6.28 6.69
CA LEU A 126 9.64 -5.26 7.60
C LEU A 126 9.42 -5.71 9.03
N ARG A 127 10.34 -5.34 9.92
CA ARG A 127 10.25 -5.59 11.35
C ARG A 127 10.25 -4.26 12.09
N PHE A 128 9.35 -4.12 13.03
CA PHE A 128 9.17 -2.89 13.79
C PHE A 128 9.50 -3.14 15.25
N ARG A 129 10.38 -2.30 15.83
CA ARG A 129 10.66 -2.37 17.25
C ARG A 129 9.52 -1.73 18.03
N PRO A 130 9.10 -2.30 19.16
CA PRO A 130 8.21 -1.60 20.08
C PRO A 130 8.81 -0.22 20.38
N ARG A 131 8.03 0.81 20.20
CA ARG A 131 8.45 2.16 20.58
C ARG A 131 8.42 2.27 22.08
N GLU A 132 9.46 2.86 22.67
CA GLU A 132 9.31 3.37 24.01
C GLU A 132 8.15 4.38 24.00
N PRO A 133 7.31 4.44 25.04
CA PRO A 133 6.17 5.35 25.06
C PRO A 133 6.67 6.80 24.97
N SER A 134 6.86 7.28 23.75
CA SER A 134 7.18 8.67 23.51
C SER A 134 5.92 9.46 23.82
N ARG A 135 6.06 10.38 24.77
CA ARG A 135 5.08 11.34 25.22
C ARG A 135 4.16 11.76 24.07
N PHE A 136 2.88 11.49 24.24
CA PHE A 136 1.78 11.95 23.40
C PHE A 136 2.02 13.40 22.96
N ARG A 137 2.50 13.62 21.74
CA ARG A 137 2.46 14.95 21.13
C ARG A 137 1.08 15.07 20.49
N SER A 138 0.17 15.70 21.23
CA SER A 138 -1.07 16.18 20.65
C SER A 138 -0.72 17.06 19.44
N ARG A 139 -1.15 16.67 18.25
CA ARG A 139 -1.22 17.58 17.10
C ARG A 139 -2.35 18.58 17.36
N ARG A 140 -2.13 19.49 18.33
CA ARG A 140 -2.96 20.67 18.48
C ARG A 140 -2.21 21.84 17.88
N GLY A 141 -2.75 22.39 16.82
CA GLY A 141 -2.62 23.79 16.41
C GLY A 141 -1.42 24.14 15.54
N ALA A 142 -1.66 24.36 14.28
CA ALA A 142 -1.34 25.59 13.56
C ALA A 142 -2.36 25.75 12.44
#